data_4a8ffdda315610f1c4d89f28888c7f09
#
_entry.id   4a8ffdda315610f1c4d89f28888c7f09
#
_cell.length_a   1.000
_cell.length_b   1.000
_cell.length_c   1.000
_cell.angle_alpha   90.00
_cell.angle_beta   90.00
_cell.angle_gamma   90.00
#
_symmetry.space_group_name_H-M   'P 1'
#
loop_
_entity.id
_entity.type
_entity.pdbx_description
1 polymer ?
#
loop_
_entity_poly.entity_id
_entity_poly.type
_entity_poly.pdbx_seq_one_letter_code
_entity_poly.pdbx_strand_id
1 'polypeptide(L)'
;MKRSKKILASLLCAAMLCIPTLAAGKQDAPGAGAYVPDPQYTVVWGAVTRQDNGSLLVQKPGETKPTDGVVFWTENAMILDAVSGDPVDADAIKTGETVYAWMGARSVMTMSLPPQTTPELLLVNVPADYKVPQYDVIVRSDGLVSLGIPERGGMSITLSDGTTYQVWEDAQVTPYLTRSRVTYQDLLPGTRVLVWADDSGKVSRVLVFPYEYKGSISLDGYGRLYINGGAAVDPSSLRRPYKDERLYVPIRAVAEAAGYDVSWDKALGVVVKDGSETVFSILPDSENVKASAADGFHLSGPCLIANGVTYLEAGDLARLLGMFYGG
;
A
#
# COMPACT_ATOMS: atom_id res chain seq x y z
N MET A 1 -26.96 1.47 74.92
CA MET A 1 -26.10 2.39 74.17
C MET A 1 -25.27 1.62 73.08
N LYS A 2 -25.72 1.58 71.83
CA LYS A 2 -25.05 0.85 70.76
C LYS A 2 -24.46 1.88 69.74
N ARG A 3 -23.16 1.87 69.56
CA ARG A 3 -22.45 2.66 68.59
C ARG A 3 -22.51 1.97 67.22
N SER A 4 -23.12 2.60 66.23
CA SER A 4 -23.09 2.19 64.84
C SER A 4 -21.80 2.70 64.18
N LYS A 5 -20.99 1.79 63.66
CA LYS A 5 -19.85 2.09 62.76
C LYS A 5 -20.38 2.22 61.33
N LYS A 6 -20.24 3.39 60.74
CA LYS A 6 -20.48 3.60 59.29
C LYS A 6 -19.23 3.17 58.53
N ILE A 7 -19.38 2.16 57.69
CA ILE A 7 -18.36 1.70 56.72
C ILE A 7 -18.55 2.53 55.46
N LEU A 8 -17.53 3.28 55.12
CA LEU A 8 -17.45 4.03 53.85
C LEU A 8 -16.92 3.08 52.77
N ALA A 9 -17.79 2.68 51.87
CA ALA A 9 -17.39 1.89 50.71
C ALA A 9 -16.93 2.85 49.58
N SER A 10 -15.65 2.82 49.28
CA SER A 10 -15.09 3.50 48.10
C SER A 10 -15.47 2.74 46.84
N LEU A 11 -16.24 3.38 45.97
CA LEU A 11 -16.59 2.86 44.66
C LEU A 11 -15.43 3.18 43.71
N LEU A 12 -14.65 2.17 43.35
CA LEU A 12 -13.62 2.25 42.29
C LEU A 12 -14.33 2.08 40.95
N CYS A 13 -14.56 3.17 40.22
CA CYS A 13 -15.03 3.09 38.85
C CYS A 13 -13.86 2.70 37.95
N ALA A 14 -13.80 1.43 37.58
CA ALA A 14 -12.99 0.98 36.47
C ALA A 14 -13.70 1.36 35.19
N ALA A 15 -13.15 2.35 34.47
CA ALA A 15 -13.57 2.67 33.10
C ALA A 15 -13.08 1.56 32.18
N MET A 16 -13.96 0.63 31.83
CA MET A 16 -13.76 -0.29 30.73
C MET A 16 -13.88 0.51 29.43
N LEU A 17 -12.78 0.63 28.74
CA LEU A 17 -12.76 1.03 27.32
C LEU A 17 -13.46 -0.07 26.52
N CYS A 18 -14.71 0.18 26.13
CA CYS A 18 -15.39 -0.64 25.13
C CYS A 18 -14.78 -0.31 23.76
N ILE A 19 -13.92 -1.19 23.29
CA ILE A 19 -13.57 -1.26 21.86
C ILE A 19 -14.81 -1.84 21.16
N PRO A 20 -15.41 -1.17 20.17
CA PRO A 20 -16.48 -1.78 19.40
C PRO A 20 -15.89 -2.92 18.54
N THR A 21 -16.10 -4.15 18.96
CA THR A 21 -15.94 -5.31 18.09
C THR A 21 -17.04 -5.25 17.03
N LEU A 22 -16.68 -4.86 15.81
CA LEU A 22 -17.52 -5.12 14.65
C LEU A 22 -17.70 -6.63 14.54
N ALA A 23 -18.94 -7.07 14.66
CA ALA A 23 -19.30 -8.45 14.39
C ALA A 23 -19.03 -8.77 12.94
N ALA A 24 -17.92 -9.46 12.66
CA ALA A 24 -17.66 -10.08 11.38
C ALA A 24 -18.67 -11.20 11.19
N GLY A 25 -19.54 -11.03 10.19
CA GLY A 25 -20.40 -12.11 9.70
C GLY A 25 -19.52 -13.27 9.24
N LYS A 26 -19.79 -14.45 9.76
CA LYS A 26 -19.17 -15.70 9.32
C LYS A 26 -19.39 -15.87 7.82
N GLN A 27 -18.33 -15.85 7.06
CA GLN A 27 -18.27 -16.43 5.74
C GLN A 27 -17.23 -17.57 5.79
N ASP A 28 -17.73 -18.78 5.97
CA ASP A 28 -16.93 -20.00 5.85
C ASP A 28 -16.63 -20.23 4.36
N ALA A 29 -15.43 -19.90 3.92
CA ALA A 29 -14.87 -20.40 2.68
C ALA A 29 -13.58 -21.18 3.03
N PRO A 30 -13.44 -22.44 2.58
CA PRO A 30 -12.26 -23.21 2.89
C PRO A 30 -11.10 -22.83 1.96
N GLY A 31 -9.96 -22.47 2.52
CA GLY A 31 -8.67 -22.78 1.94
C GLY A 31 -7.90 -21.73 1.17
N ALA A 32 -8.19 -20.44 1.32
CA ALA A 32 -7.20 -19.40 0.99
C ALA A 32 -6.49 -19.01 2.29
N GLY A 33 -5.18 -19.08 2.36
CA GLY A 33 -4.41 -18.53 3.47
C GLY A 33 -4.85 -17.09 3.68
N ALA A 34 -5.33 -16.76 4.88
CA ALA A 34 -5.77 -15.40 5.17
C ALA A 34 -4.61 -14.45 4.87
N TYR A 35 -4.86 -13.41 4.08
CA TYR A 35 -3.94 -12.31 3.89
C TYR A 35 -3.56 -11.75 5.28
N VAL A 36 -2.27 -11.78 5.59
CA VAL A 36 -1.74 -11.15 6.80
C VAL A 36 -1.22 -9.78 6.37
N PRO A 37 -1.81 -8.68 6.82
CA PRO A 37 -1.31 -7.36 6.52
C PRO A 37 0.15 -7.22 6.98
N ASP A 38 1.01 -6.68 6.09
CA ASP A 38 2.36 -6.24 6.42
C ASP A 38 2.44 -4.73 6.16
N PRO A 39 2.14 -3.90 7.19
CA PRO A 39 2.06 -2.46 7.04
C PRO A 39 3.37 -1.87 6.51
N GLN A 40 3.33 -1.23 5.35
CA GLN A 40 4.48 -0.58 4.74
C GLN A 40 4.81 0.77 5.38
N TYR A 41 3.88 1.31 6.18
CA TYR A 41 4.04 2.60 6.83
C TYR A 41 3.69 2.56 8.32
N THR A 42 4.43 3.38 9.07
CA THR A 42 4.11 3.73 10.45
C THR A 42 3.73 5.19 10.51
N VAL A 43 2.65 5.51 11.22
CA VAL A 43 2.15 6.88 11.38
C VAL A 43 2.51 7.42 12.76
N VAL A 44 3.13 8.60 12.77
CA VAL A 44 3.31 9.44 13.97
C VAL A 44 2.54 10.73 13.78
N TRP A 45 1.76 11.13 14.77
CA TRP A 45 0.98 12.35 14.71
C TRP A 45 1.01 13.10 16.04
N GLY A 46 0.81 14.40 15.96
CA GLY A 46 0.77 15.23 17.16
C GLY A 46 0.99 16.70 16.88
N ALA A 47 1.15 17.45 17.94
CA ALA A 47 1.44 18.88 17.84
C ALA A 47 2.90 19.11 17.46
N VAL A 48 3.12 20.04 16.55
CA VAL A 48 4.44 20.46 16.08
C VAL A 48 5.05 21.53 16.99
N THR A 49 6.35 21.39 17.28
CA THR A 49 7.21 22.49 17.70
C THR A 49 8.32 22.66 16.66
N ARG A 50 8.34 23.79 15.95
CA ARG A 50 9.41 24.10 15.00
C ARG A 50 10.70 24.44 15.79
N GLN A 51 11.79 23.80 15.43
CA GLN A 51 13.11 24.01 16.04
C GLN A 51 13.92 25.06 15.25
N ASP A 52 14.92 25.66 15.90
CA ASP A 52 15.78 26.70 15.30
C ASP A 52 16.56 26.21 14.07
N ASN A 53 16.82 24.91 13.98
CA ASN A 53 17.48 24.24 12.84
C ASN A 53 16.52 23.91 11.69
N GLY A 54 15.25 24.30 11.77
CA GLY A 54 14.23 24.05 10.75
C GLY A 54 13.54 22.70 10.88
N SER A 55 13.99 21.78 11.74
CA SER A 55 13.32 20.49 11.97
C SER A 55 12.03 20.68 12.79
N LEU A 56 11.18 19.66 12.77
CA LEU A 56 9.88 19.65 13.43
C LEU A 56 9.87 18.59 14.55
N LEU A 57 9.77 19.01 15.80
CA LEU A 57 9.48 18.09 16.91
C LEU A 57 7.99 17.84 16.94
N VAL A 58 7.56 16.59 16.75
CA VAL A 58 6.15 16.16 16.81
C VAL A 58 5.93 15.37 18.07
N GLN A 59 4.96 15.80 18.87
CA GLN A 59 4.61 15.20 20.16
C GLN A 59 3.15 14.78 20.17
N LYS A 60 2.89 13.56 20.62
CA LYS A 60 1.51 13.06 20.79
C LYS A 60 0.80 13.82 21.91
N PRO A 61 -0.54 13.87 21.90
CA PRO A 61 -1.29 14.44 22.99
C PRO A 61 -0.91 13.81 24.34
N GLY A 62 -0.57 14.68 25.32
CA GLY A 62 -0.11 14.25 26.65
C GLY A 62 1.39 14.08 26.82
N GLU A 63 2.17 14.03 25.75
CA GLU A 63 3.63 14.09 25.81
C GLU A 63 4.07 15.52 26.10
N THR A 64 4.88 15.73 27.12
CA THR A 64 5.33 17.09 27.55
C THR A 64 6.83 17.28 27.52
N LYS A 65 7.59 16.19 27.49
CA LYS A 65 9.04 16.26 27.42
C LYS A 65 9.50 16.20 25.98
N PRO A 66 10.43 17.03 25.55
CA PRO A 66 10.98 16.97 24.18
C PRO A 66 11.52 15.60 23.79
N THR A 67 11.96 14.79 24.78
CA THR A 67 12.46 13.43 24.56
C THR A 67 11.38 12.41 24.19
N ASP A 68 10.11 12.72 24.42
CA ASP A 68 9.00 11.78 24.21
C ASP A 68 8.47 11.85 22.76
N GLY A 69 8.86 12.88 22.01
CA GLY A 69 8.42 13.08 20.62
C GLY A 69 9.40 12.48 19.58
N VAL A 70 9.12 12.76 18.33
CA VAL A 70 9.98 12.43 17.18
C VAL A 70 10.35 13.71 16.45
N VAL A 71 11.62 13.86 16.07
CA VAL A 71 12.08 14.98 15.25
C VAL A 71 12.04 14.57 13.78
N PHE A 72 11.36 15.36 12.99
CA PHE A 72 11.28 15.18 11.55
C PHE A 72 12.09 16.24 10.80
N TRP A 73 12.95 15.77 9.91
CA TRP A 73 13.57 16.59 8.89
C TRP A 73 12.64 16.71 7.69
N THR A 74 12.42 17.93 7.21
CA THR A 74 11.49 18.19 6.10
C THR A 74 12.14 18.12 4.73
N GLU A 75 13.47 18.09 4.67
CA GLU A 75 14.18 17.90 3.41
C GLU A 75 13.81 16.55 2.80
N ASN A 76 13.37 16.58 1.54
CA ASN A 76 12.89 15.41 0.77
C ASN A 76 11.57 14.77 1.28
N ALA A 77 10.90 15.34 2.26
CA ALA A 77 9.55 14.93 2.64
C ALA A 77 8.52 15.50 1.67
N MET A 78 7.51 14.71 1.29
CA MET A 78 6.31 15.25 0.67
C MET A 78 5.46 15.92 1.76
N ILE A 79 5.13 17.20 1.58
CA ILE A 79 4.30 17.95 2.55
C ILE A 79 3.04 18.38 1.83
N LEU A 80 1.89 17.89 2.30
CA LEU A 80 0.60 18.13 1.67
C LEU A 80 -0.40 18.69 2.66
N ASP A 81 -1.28 19.53 2.17
CA ASP A 81 -2.48 19.96 2.88
C ASP A 81 -3.44 18.77 3.04
N ALA A 82 -3.89 18.50 4.26
CA ALA A 82 -4.72 17.33 4.56
C ALA A 82 -6.10 17.37 3.87
N VAL A 83 -6.61 18.55 3.57
CA VAL A 83 -7.94 18.73 2.96
C VAL A 83 -7.84 18.76 1.45
N SER A 84 -6.96 19.60 0.90
CA SER A 84 -6.86 19.78 -0.55
C SER A 84 -5.92 18.77 -1.22
N GLY A 85 -4.94 18.20 -0.49
CA GLY A 85 -3.89 17.36 -1.06
C GLY A 85 -2.87 18.13 -1.88
N ASP A 86 -2.88 19.45 -1.83
CA ASP A 86 -1.93 20.29 -2.53
C ASP A 86 -0.59 20.34 -1.77
N PRO A 87 0.55 20.53 -2.47
CA PRO A 87 1.83 20.73 -1.83
C PRO A 87 1.85 21.99 -0.95
N VAL A 88 2.49 21.87 0.20
CA VAL A 88 2.68 22.95 1.17
C VAL A 88 4.17 23.15 1.41
N ASP A 89 4.60 24.40 1.51
CA ASP A 89 5.98 24.72 1.87
C ASP A 89 6.23 24.37 3.35
N ALA A 90 7.39 23.74 3.62
CA ALA A 90 7.80 23.39 4.98
C ALA A 90 7.80 24.61 5.91
N ASP A 91 8.14 25.80 5.39
CA ASP A 91 8.17 27.03 6.17
C ASP A 91 6.78 27.55 6.56
N ALA A 92 5.72 27.07 5.92
CA ALA A 92 4.35 27.42 6.28
C ALA A 92 3.85 26.70 7.54
N ILE A 93 4.49 25.62 7.97
CA ILE A 93 4.09 24.84 9.14
C ILE A 93 4.38 25.63 10.42
N LYS A 94 3.34 25.85 11.23
CA LYS A 94 3.45 26.65 12.47
C LYS A 94 3.52 25.77 13.70
N THR A 95 4.24 26.23 14.70
CA THR A 95 4.23 25.61 16.04
C THR A 95 2.81 25.60 16.60
N GLY A 96 2.40 24.46 17.13
CA GLY A 96 1.07 24.20 17.69
C GLY A 96 0.09 23.54 16.71
N GLU A 97 0.40 23.47 15.42
CA GLU A 97 -0.43 22.72 14.45
C GLU A 97 -0.32 21.21 14.67
N THR A 98 -1.39 20.49 14.39
CA THR A 98 -1.36 19.03 14.35
C THR A 98 -0.91 18.56 12.98
N VAL A 99 0.06 17.65 12.95
CA VAL A 99 0.55 17.00 11.74
C VAL A 99 0.47 15.49 11.85
N TYR A 100 0.42 14.84 10.70
CA TYR A 100 0.50 13.38 10.54
C TYR A 100 1.68 13.06 9.64
N ALA A 101 2.57 12.19 10.10
CA ALA A 101 3.79 11.81 9.41
C ALA A 101 3.79 10.31 9.13
N TRP A 102 3.93 9.92 7.88
CA TRP A 102 4.10 8.53 7.45
C TRP A 102 5.57 8.25 7.19
N MET A 103 6.06 7.23 7.86
CA MET A 103 7.42 6.71 7.69
C MET A 103 7.32 5.31 7.10
N GLY A 104 8.07 5.04 6.05
CA GLY A 104 8.18 3.69 5.50
C GLY A 104 8.67 2.70 6.56
N ALA A 105 8.25 1.44 6.49
CA ALA A 105 8.62 0.39 7.45
C ALA A 105 10.14 0.18 7.57
N ARG A 106 10.91 0.57 6.55
CA ARG A 106 12.37 0.51 6.52
C ARG A 106 13.06 1.86 6.75
N SER A 107 12.33 2.89 7.19
CA SER A 107 12.90 4.21 7.45
C SER A 107 13.97 4.14 8.55
N VAL A 108 15.11 4.74 8.28
CA VAL A 108 16.20 4.83 9.27
C VAL A 108 15.85 5.90 10.28
N MET A 109 15.95 5.56 11.56
CA MET A 109 15.77 6.48 12.68
C MET A 109 17.01 6.51 13.54
N THR A 110 17.41 7.71 13.99
CA THR A 110 18.57 7.83 14.90
C THR A 110 18.24 7.24 16.26
N MET A 111 19.27 6.77 16.96
CA MET A 111 19.16 6.29 18.35
C MET A 111 19.28 7.43 19.38
N SER A 112 19.09 8.70 18.97
CA SER A 112 19.05 9.85 19.86
C SER A 112 17.73 9.95 20.62
N LEU A 113 17.69 10.81 21.63
CA LEU A 113 16.46 11.19 22.34
C LEU A 113 16.25 12.70 22.24
N PRO A 114 15.24 13.17 21.54
CA PRO A 114 14.26 12.38 20.74
C PRO A 114 14.91 11.73 19.52
N PRO A 115 14.32 10.62 19.01
CA PRO A 115 14.74 10.02 17.76
C PRO A 115 14.43 10.96 16.59
N GLN A 116 15.26 10.86 15.52
CA GLN A 116 15.16 11.74 14.35
C GLN A 116 15.07 10.91 13.07
N THR A 117 14.21 11.34 12.14
CA THR A 117 14.05 10.71 10.83
C THR A 117 13.49 11.71 9.81
N THR A 118 13.42 11.30 8.54
CA THR A 118 12.69 12.01 7.49
C THR A 118 11.44 11.22 7.16
N PRO A 119 10.24 11.80 7.27
CA PRO A 119 9.01 11.13 6.86
C PRO A 119 8.93 11.09 5.33
N GLU A 120 8.22 10.11 4.80
CA GLU A 120 7.90 10.08 3.36
C GLU A 120 6.81 11.10 3.03
N LEU A 121 5.80 11.18 3.89
CA LEU A 121 4.69 12.14 3.77
C LEU A 121 4.42 12.82 5.11
N LEU A 122 4.20 14.14 5.05
CA LEU A 122 3.60 14.94 6.11
C LEU A 122 2.26 15.51 5.63
N LEU A 123 1.19 15.29 6.38
CA LEU A 123 -0.06 16.03 6.22
C LEU A 123 -0.13 17.13 7.27
N VAL A 124 -0.41 18.32 6.80
CA VAL A 124 -0.51 19.56 7.58
C VAL A 124 -1.88 20.22 7.39
N ASN A 125 -2.15 21.31 8.11
CA ASN A 125 -3.43 22.00 8.07
C ASN A 125 -4.62 21.09 8.37
N VAL A 126 -4.45 20.14 9.30
CA VAL A 126 -5.49 19.18 9.67
C VAL A 126 -6.54 19.89 10.54
N PRO A 127 -7.79 20.06 10.07
CA PRO A 127 -8.83 20.66 10.89
C PRO A 127 -9.15 19.82 12.13
N ALA A 128 -9.64 20.47 13.19
CA ALA A 128 -10.17 19.74 14.34
C ALA A 128 -11.30 18.79 13.90
N ASP A 129 -11.33 17.60 14.46
CA ASP A 129 -12.33 16.55 14.16
C ASP A 129 -12.37 16.11 12.68
N TYR A 130 -11.30 16.38 11.92
CA TYR A 130 -11.19 15.96 10.52
C TYR A 130 -10.70 14.51 10.42
N LYS A 131 -11.40 13.71 9.63
CA LYS A 131 -10.94 12.36 9.32
C LYS A 131 -9.77 12.44 8.35
N VAL A 132 -8.59 12.18 8.89
CA VAL A 132 -7.33 12.27 8.13
C VAL A 132 -7.32 11.24 7.02
N PRO A 133 -6.97 11.63 5.78
CA PRO A 133 -6.82 10.69 4.68
C PRO A 133 -5.69 9.70 4.96
N GLN A 134 -5.82 8.50 4.43
CA GLN A 134 -4.87 7.43 4.64
C GLN A 134 -3.89 7.35 3.47
N TYR A 135 -2.59 7.42 3.80
CA TYR A 135 -1.50 7.19 2.85
C TYR A 135 -0.95 5.79 3.00
N ASP A 136 -0.94 5.01 1.91
CA ASP A 136 -0.41 3.64 1.93
C ASP A 136 -0.20 3.12 0.51
N VAL A 137 0.30 1.88 0.40
CA VAL A 137 0.44 1.12 -0.83
C VAL A 137 -0.75 0.18 -1.00
N ILE A 138 -1.29 0.13 -2.21
CA ILE A 138 -2.28 -0.88 -2.59
C ILE A 138 -1.58 -2.22 -2.71
N VAL A 139 -2.01 -3.22 -1.95
CA VAL A 139 -1.49 -4.60 -2.03
C VAL A 139 -2.42 -5.53 -2.81
N ARG A 140 -3.70 -5.17 -2.89
CA ARG A 140 -4.69 -5.91 -3.67
C ARG A 140 -5.69 -4.96 -4.31
N SER A 141 -6.11 -5.28 -5.53
CA SER A 141 -7.22 -4.59 -6.20
C SER A 141 -8.08 -5.57 -6.99
N ASP A 142 -9.40 -5.42 -6.86
CA ASP A 142 -10.40 -6.24 -7.55
C ASP A 142 -11.44 -5.32 -8.21
N GLY A 143 -11.80 -5.61 -9.45
CA GLY A 143 -12.83 -4.86 -10.15
C GLY A 143 -14.21 -5.02 -9.48
N LEU A 144 -14.94 -3.93 -9.35
CA LEU A 144 -16.29 -3.88 -8.85
C LEU A 144 -17.27 -3.52 -9.97
N VAL A 145 -18.35 -4.25 -10.08
CA VAL A 145 -19.49 -3.91 -10.95
C VAL A 145 -20.75 -3.87 -10.09
N SER A 146 -21.39 -2.72 -10.02
CA SER A 146 -22.72 -2.62 -9.41
C SER A 146 -23.76 -2.88 -10.49
N LEU A 147 -24.48 -3.99 -10.33
CA LEU A 147 -25.60 -4.30 -11.20
C LEU A 147 -26.82 -3.48 -10.77
N GLY A 148 -27.10 -2.48 -11.55
CA GLY A 148 -28.22 -1.55 -11.30
C GLY A 148 -28.46 -0.66 -12.53
N ILE A 149 -29.42 0.25 -12.44
CA ILE A 149 -29.65 1.24 -13.49
C ILE A 149 -29.32 2.62 -12.90
N PRO A 150 -28.22 3.28 -13.33
CA PRO A 150 -27.16 2.80 -14.24
C PRO A 150 -26.18 1.82 -13.59
N GLU A 151 -25.56 0.96 -14.39
CA GLU A 151 -24.41 0.16 -13.95
C GLU A 151 -23.25 1.08 -13.57
N ARG A 152 -22.55 0.76 -12.47
CA ARG A 152 -21.39 1.53 -11.99
C ARG A 152 -20.18 0.63 -11.97
N GLY A 153 -19.09 1.15 -12.54
CA GLY A 153 -17.77 0.56 -12.41
C GLY A 153 -17.05 1.07 -11.14
N GLY A 154 -16.12 0.29 -10.67
CA GLY A 154 -15.31 0.64 -9.52
C GLY A 154 -14.18 -0.35 -9.29
N MET A 155 -13.38 -0.07 -8.25
CA MET A 155 -12.29 -0.90 -7.80
C MET A 155 -12.36 -1.08 -6.28
N SER A 156 -12.27 -2.32 -5.82
CA SER A 156 -11.98 -2.61 -4.41
C SER A 156 -10.47 -2.61 -4.25
N ILE A 157 -9.93 -1.78 -3.38
CA ILE A 157 -8.51 -1.72 -3.07
C ILE A 157 -8.27 -2.11 -1.62
N THR A 158 -7.25 -2.95 -1.38
CA THR A 158 -6.78 -3.27 -0.02
C THR A 158 -5.40 -2.67 0.14
N LEU A 159 -5.21 -1.93 1.20
CA LEU A 159 -3.96 -1.27 1.56
C LEU A 159 -3.04 -2.20 2.36
N SER A 160 -1.77 -1.84 2.52
CA SER A 160 -0.78 -2.67 3.19
C SER A 160 -1.10 -2.94 4.67
N ASP A 161 -1.83 -2.06 5.33
CA ASP A 161 -2.32 -2.24 6.69
C ASP A 161 -3.56 -3.14 6.81
N GLY A 162 -4.09 -3.63 5.68
CA GLY A 162 -5.29 -4.46 5.59
C GLY A 162 -6.60 -3.70 5.44
N THR A 163 -6.59 -2.37 5.48
CA THR A 163 -7.78 -1.56 5.24
C THR A 163 -8.26 -1.72 3.80
N THR A 164 -9.56 -1.95 3.61
CA THR A 164 -10.15 -2.11 2.29
C THR A 164 -11.12 -0.98 1.99
N TYR A 165 -10.99 -0.39 0.82
CA TYR A 165 -11.86 0.66 0.30
C TYR A 165 -12.54 0.26 -1.00
N GLN A 166 -13.75 0.77 -1.21
CA GLN A 166 -14.46 0.68 -2.49
C GLN A 166 -14.41 2.04 -3.19
N VAL A 167 -13.67 2.11 -4.27
CA VAL A 167 -13.51 3.31 -5.08
C VAL A 167 -14.39 3.19 -6.31
N TRP A 168 -15.50 3.88 -6.31
CA TRP A 168 -16.44 3.91 -7.42
C TRP A 168 -16.05 4.98 -8.46
N GLU A 169 -16.58 4.88 -9.68
CA GLU A 169 -16.29 5.79 -10.79
C GLU A 169 -16.59 7.26 -10.51
N ASP A 170 -17.46 7.56 -9.52
CA ASP A 170 -17.78 8.91 -9.08
C ASP A 170 -16.77 9.50 -8.08
N ALA A 171 -15.83 8.68 -7.57
CA ALA A 171 -14.73 9.18 -6.77
C ALA A 171 -13.74 9.98 -7.63
N GLN A 172 -13.23 11.07 -7.08
CA GLN A 172 -12.22 11.87 -7.76
C GLN A 172 -10.85 11.17 -7.66
N VAL A 173 -10.38 10.57 -8.76
CA VAL A 173 -9.03 9.99 -8.84
C VAL A 173 -8.13 10.96 -9.60
N THR A 174 -7.05 11.42 -8.97
CA THR A 174 -6.15 12.43 -9.51
C THR A 174 -4.68 12.01 -9.35
N PRO A 175 -3.80 12.33 -10.31
CA PRO A 175 -2.37 12.06 -10.18
C PRO A 175 -1.70 13.16 -9.33
N TYR A 176 -0.67 12.78 -8.56
CA TYR A 176 0.18 13.72 -7.85
C TYR A 176 1.20 14.35 -8.80
N LEU A 177 1.15 15.67 -8.93
CA LEU A 177 2.09 16.53 -9.68
C LEU A 177 2.40 16.09 -11.12
N THR A 178 1.59 15.23 -11.73
CA THR A 178 1.73 14.83 -13.13
C THR A 178 0.52 15.28 -13.95
N ARG A 179 0.68 15.30 -15.29
CA ARG A 179 -0.41 15.58 -16.23
C ARG A 179 -1.05 14.30 -16.77
N SER A 180 -0.65 13.15 -16.25
CA SER A 180 -1.21 11.86 -16.66
C SER A 180 -2.69 11.80 -16.26
N ARG A 181 -3.50 11.24 -17.14
CA ARG A 181 -4.89 10.94 -16.80
C ARG A 181 -4.92 9.63 -16.04
N VAL A 182 -5.41 9.66 -14.82
CA VAL A 182 -5.62 8.47 -13.99
C VAL A 182 -7.11 8.30 -13.68
N THR A 183 -7.53 7.07 -13.50
CA THR A 183 -8.89 6.66 -13.20
C THR A 183 -8.88 5.60 -12.09
N TYR A 184 -10.04 5.15 -11.63
CA TYR A 184 -10.10 4.03 -10.67
C TYR A 184 -9.47 2.74 -11.22
N GLN A 185 -9.37 2.56 -12.53
CA GLN A 185 -8.74 1.39 -13.18
C GLN A 185 -7.22 1.36 -13.01
N ASP A 186 -6.61 2.49 -12.69
CA ASP A 186 -5.17 2.63 -12.46
C ASP A 186 -4.78 2.34 -10.99
N LEU A 187 -5.77 2.02 -10.12
CA LEU A 187 -5.55 1.69 -8.72
C LEU A 187 -5.10 0.23 -8.58
N LEU A 188 -3.89 -0.04 -9.04
CA LEU A 188 -3.30 -1.38 -9.08
C LEU A 188 -2.38 -1.64 -7.89
N PRO A 189 -2.15 -2.91 -7.49
CA PRO A 189 -1.17 -3.25 -6.47
C PRO A 189 0.22 -2.66 -6.76
N GLY A 190 0.90 -2.20 -5.70
CA GLY A 190 2.16 -1.46 -5.79
C GLY A 190 1.99 0.05 -5.92
N THR A 191 0.80 0.53 -6.23
CA THR A 191 0.52 1.97 -6.33
C THR A 191 0.40 2.61 -4.96
N ARG A 192 1.14 3.70 -4.71
CA ARG A 192 1.00 4.53 -3.52
C ARG A 192 -0.16 5.49 -3.71
N VAL A 193 -1.00 5.60 -2.68
CA VAL A 193 -2.21 6.41 -2.72
C VAL A 193 -2.41 7.19 -1.42
N LEU A 194 -3.09 8.31 -1.53
CA LEU A 194 -3.68 9.01 -0.39
C LEU A 194 -5.20 9.00 -0.61
N VAL A 195 -5.93 8.40 0.34
CA VAL A 195 -7.36 8.09 0.21
C VAL A 195 -8.17 8.92 1.19
N TRP A 196 -9.11 9.72 0.69
CA TRP A 196 -10.12 10.43 1.48
C TRP A 196 -11.40 9.61 1.51
N ALA A 197 -11.75 9.13 2.69
CA ALA A 197 -12.98 8.37 2.91
C ALA A 197 -13.73 8.89 4.14
N ASP A 198 -15.05 8.87 4.08
CA ASP A 198 -15.87 9.22 5.23
C ASP A 198 -15.91 8.08 6.27
N ASP A 199 -16.65 8.27 7.36
CA ASP A 199 -16.76 7.28 8.44
C ASP A 199 -17.48 6.00 8.02
N SER A 200 -18.23 6.02 6.93
CA SER A 200 -18.84 4.84 6.34
C SER A 200 -17.88 4.04 5.45
N GLY A 201 -16.65 4.56 5.21
CA GLY A 201 -15.68 4.00 4.28
C GLY A 201 -15.94 4.38 2.81
N LYS A 202 -16.88 5.29 2.54
CA LYS A 202 -17.11 5.79 1.18
C LYS A 202 -15.97 6.71 0.77
N VAL A 203 -15.29 6.34 -0.30
CA VAL A 203 -14.19 7.12 -0.87
C VAL A 203 -14.75 8.26 -1.70
N SER A 204 -14.31 9.46 -1.38
CA SER A 204 -14.62 10.68 -2.15
C SER A 204 -13.49 11.05 -3.11
N ARG A 205 -12.25 10.77 -2.71
CA ARG A 205 -11.06 11.16 -3.48
C ARG A 205 -9.90 10.19 -3.25
N VAL A 206 -9.11 10.00 -4.30
CA VAL A 206 -7.82 9.28 -4.27
C VAL A 206 -6.78 10.12 -5.00
N LEU A 207 -5.66 10.40 -4.34
CA LEU A 207 -4.46 10.96 -4.96
C LEU A 207 -3.49 9.81 -5.25
N VAL A 208 -3.09 9.68 -6.51
CA VAL A 208 -2.22 8.59 -6.99
C VAL A 208 -0.81 9.13 -7.16
N PHE A 209 0.15 8.56 -6.45
CA PHE A 209 1.56 8.99 -6.52
C PHE A 209 2.28 8.34 -7.70
N PRO A 210 3.25 9.03 -8.31
CA PRO A 210 4.04 8.48 -9.40
C PRO A 210 4.71 7.17 -9.00
N TYR A 211 4.71 6.23 -9.92
CA TYR A 211 5.43 4.96 -9.80
C TYR A 211 6.63 4.99 -10.75
N GLU A 212 7.82 4.71 -10.24
CA GLU A 212 9.02 4.57 -11.06
C GLU A 212 9.14 3.12 -11.51
N TYR A 213 8.88 2.88 -12.80
CA TYR A 213 9.04 1.55 -13.38
C TYR A 213 10.51 1.26 -13.66
N LYS A 214 10.97 0.06 -13.29
CA LYS A 214 12.32 -0.45 -13.64
C LYS A 214 12.45 -0.83 -15.10
N GLY A 215 11.35 -0.87 -15.83
CA GLY A 215 11.28 -1.23 -17.23
C GLY A 215 9.86 -1.41 -17.72
N SER A 216 9.70 -2.01 -18.89
CA SER A 216 8.40 -2.24 -19.51
C SER A 216 8.26 -3.63 -20.10
N ILE A 217 7.06 -4.20 -19.99
CA ILE A 217 6.58 -5.37 -20.73
C ILE A 217 5.45 -4.89 -21.62
N SER A 218 5.53 -5.08 -22.91
CA SER A 218 4.48 -4.65 -23.86
C SER A 218 4.17 -5.75 -24.87
N LEU A 219 2.90 -5.80 -25.28
CA LEU A 219 2.41 -6.71 -26.31
C LEU A 219 2.04 -5.90 -27.53
N ASP A 220 2.53 -6.30 -28.72
CA ASP A 220 2.10 -5.67 -29.96
C ASP A 220 0.79 -6.29 -30.51
N GLY A 221 0.21 -5.61 -31.51
CA GLY A 221 -1.03 -6.08 -32.14
C GLY A 221 -0.94 -7.46 -32.84
N TYR A 222 0.27 -8.04 -32.94
CA TYR A 222 0.51 -9.39 -33.47
C TYR A 222 0.76 -10.42 -32.36
N GLY A 223 0.68 -10.03 -31.10
CA GLY A 223 0.88 -10.91 -29.95
C GLY A 223 2.35 -11.17 -29.62
N ARG A 224 3.29 -10.34 -30.08
CA ARG A 224 4.71 -10.45 -29.73
C ARG A 224 4.97 -9.67 -28.44
N LEU A 225 5.71 -10.29 -27.53
CA LEU A 225 6.07 -9.70 -26.25
C LEU A 225 7.43 -9.02 -26.32
N TYR A 226 7.50 -7.77 -25.91
CA TYR A 226 8.69 -6.95 -25.85
C TYR A 226 9.03 -6.62 -24.40
N ILE A 227 10.30 -6.79 -24.03
CA ILE A 227 10.85 -6.39 -22.75
C ILE A 227 11.79 -5.22 -23.00
N ASN A 228 11.55 -4.08 -22.38
CA ASN A 228 12.33 -2.84 -22.55
C ASN A 228 12.51 -2.43 -24.04
N GLY A 229 11.48 -2.70 -24.85
CA GLY A 229 11.49 -2.43 -26.28
C GLY A 229 12.25 -3.45 -27.15
N GLY A 230 12.92 -4.44 -26.54
CA GLY A 230 13.57 -5.55 -27.25
C GLY A 230 12.63 -6.78 -27.33
N ALA A 231 12.60 -7.49 -28.46
CA ALA A 231 11.83 -8.73 -28.58
C ALA A 231 12.47 -9.81 -27.70
N ALA A 232 11.77 -10.26 -26.68
CA ALA A 232 12.35 -11.14 -25.65
C ALA A 232 11.77 -12.56 -25.66
N VAL A 233 10.53 -12.75 -26.12
CA VAL A 233 9.80 -14.00 -25.92
C VAL A 233 9.11 -14.41 -27.22
N ASP A 234 9.34 -15.66 -27.64
CA ASP A 234 8.65 -16.26 -28.76
C ASP A 234 7.13 -16.32 -28.49
N PRO A 235 6.29 -15.76 -29.38
CA PRO A 235 4.82 -15.83 -29.23
C PRO A 235 4.28 -17.22 -29.00
N SER A 236 4.90 -18.26 -29.55
CA SER A 236 4.49 -19.67 -29.37
C SER A 236 4.68 -20.17 -27.93
N SER A 237 5.53 -19.50 -27.14
CA SER A 237 5.74 -19.81 -25.73
C SER A 237 4.69 -19.20 -24.79
N LEU A 238 3.89 -18.25 -25.27
CA LEU A 238 2.84 -17.60 -24.47
C LEU A 238 1.64 -18.54 -24.28
N ARG A 239 0.91 -18.36 -23.18
CA ARG A 239 -0.27 -19.16 -22.84
C ARG A 239 -1.46 -18.24 -22.57
N ARG A 240 -2.62 -18.65 -23.07
CA ARG A 240 -3.93 -18.06 -22.77
C ARG A 240 -4.85 -19.19 -22.30
N PRO A 241 -4.96 -19.42 -20.99
CA PRO A 241 -5.90 -20.41 -20.47
C PRO A 241 -7.33 -20.04 -20.86
N TYR A 242 -8.11 -21.01 -21.26
CA TYR A 242 -9.47 -20.84 -21.85
C TYR A 242 -10.49 -20.13 -20.96
N LYS A 243 -10.20 -19.96 -19.66
CA LYS A 243 -11.21 -19.44 -18.71
C LYS A 243 -11.24 -17.93 -18.53
N ASP A 244 -10.14 -17.22 -18.78
CA ASP A 244 -10.02 -15.82 -18.30
C ASP A 244 -9.45 -14.86 -19.36
N GLU A 245 -9.10 -15.34 -20.56
CA GLU A 245 -8.43 -14.57 -21.63
C GLU A 245 -7.10 -13.90 -21.21
N ARG A 246 -6.64 -14.16 -20.01
CA ARG A 246 -5.40 -13.59 -19.46
C ARG A 246 -4.18 -14.14 -20.18
N LEU A 247 -3.21 -13.27 -20.38
CA LEU A 247 -1.94 -13.67 -20.98
C LEU A 247 -0.99 -14.17 -19.91
N TYR A 248 -0.56 -15.45 -20.03
CA TYR A 248 0.48 -16.02 -19.20
C TYR A 248 1.81 -16.05 -19.95
N VAL A 249 2.87 -15.58 -19.29
CA VAL A 249 4.21 -15.46 -19.84
C VAL A 249 5.20 -16.31 -19.03
N PRO A 250 6.22 -16.90 -19.69
CA PRO A 250 7.23 -17.70 -19.01
C PRO A 250 8.11 -16.81 -18.11
N ILE A 251 8.10 -17.09 -16.80
CA ILE A 251 8.79 -16.28 -15.78
C ILE A 251 10.26 -16.11 -16.14
N ARG A 252 10.97 -17.20 -16.42
CA ARG A 252 12.41 -17.17 -16.70
C ARG A 252 12.73 -16.28 -17.90
N ALA A 253 12.05 -16.49 -19.03
CA ALA A 253 12.36 -15.77 -20.26
C ALA A 253 12.13 -14.26 -20.12
N VAL A 254 11.06 -13.87 -19.39
CA VAL A 254 10.75 -12.45 -19.15
C VAL A 254 11.71 -11.83 -18.13
N ALA A 255 11.94 -12.49 -17.01
CA ALA A 255 12.78 -11.94 -15.94
C ALA A 255 14.25 -11.86 -16.38
N GLU A 256 14.81 -12.88 -17.04
CA GLU A 256 16.18 -12.84 -17.56
C GLU A 256 16.35 -11.76 -18.65
N ALA A 257 15.36 -11.56 -19.53
CA ALA A 257 15.39 -10.48 -20.52
C ALA A 257 15.28 -9.08 -19.87
N ALA A 258 14.69 -8.99 -18.68
CA ALA A 258 14.64 -7.78 -17.87
C ALA A 258 15.89 -7.58 -16.99
N GLY A 259 16.86 -8.52 -17.01
CA GLY A 259 18.12 -8.41 -16.29
C GLY A 259 18.15 -9.07 -14.91
N TYR A 260 17.14 -9.87 -14.58
CA TYR A 260 17.07 -10.61 -13.31
C TYR A 260 17.64 -12.02 -13.44
N ASP A 261 18.17 -12.55 -12.35
CA ASP A 261 18.58 -13.94 -12.25
C ASP A 261 17.41 -14.84 -11.85
N VAL A 262 17.23 -15.98 -12.54
CA VAL A 262 16.16 -16.92 -12.24
C VAL A 262 16.70 -18.32 -11.93
N SER A 263 16.38 -18.81 -10.76
CA SER A 263 16.76 -20.14 -10.28
C SER A 263 15.54 -20.94 -9.81
N TRP A 264 15.77 -22.23 -9.54
CA TRP A 264 14.77 -23.09 -8.94
C TRP A 264 15.25 -23.58 -7.59
N ASP A 265 14.41 -23.48 -6.59
CA ASP A 265 14.61 -24.07 -5.27
C ASP A 265 13.50 -25.06 -4.95
N LYS A 266 13.81 -26.17 -4.31
CA LYS A 266 12.83 -27.22 -4.01
C LYS A 266 11.74 -26.78 -3.03
N ALA A 267 12.06 -25.87 -2.10
CA ALA A 267 11.15 -25.41 -1.07
C ALA A 267 10.43 -24.09 -1.48
N LEU A 268 11.06 -23.28 -2.33
CA LEU A 268 10.57 -21.95 -2.72
C LEU A 268 9.99 -21.92 -4.14
N GLY A 269 10.25 -22.95 -4.96
CA GLY A 269 9.87 -22.97 -6.36
C GLY A 269 10.77 -22.11 -7.24
N VAL A 270 10.19 -21.29 -8.11
CA VAL A 270 10.93 -20.29 -8.88
C VAL A 270 11.38 -19.18 -7.94
N VAL A 271 12.65 -18.81 -8.01
CA VAL A 271 13.26 -17.71 -7.26
C VAL A 271 13.85 -16.74 -8.26
N VAL A 272 13.39 -15.48 -8.21
CA VAL A 272 13.87 -14.38 -9.04
C VAL A 272 14.67 -13.41 -8.16
N LYS A 273 15.85 -13.01 -8.63
CA LYS A 273 16.80 -12.17 -7.89
C LYS A 273 17.25 -10.96 -8.72
N ASP A 274 17.51 -9.87 -8.02
CA ASP A 274 18.24 -8.68 -8.50
C ASP A 274 19.62 -8.70 -7.78
N GLY A 275 20.63 -9.21 -8.47
CA GLY A 275 21.94 -9.48 -7.84
C GLY A 275 21.82 -10.49 -6.69
N SER A 276 22.10 -10.04 -5.46
CA SER A 276 22.01 -10.89 -4.25
C SER A 276 20.63 -10.87 -3.59
N GLU A 277 19.76 -9.92 -3.93
CA GLU A 277 18.45 -9.74 -3.32
C GLU A 277 17.38 -10.61 -4.01
N THR A 278 16.60 -11.34 -3.21
CA THR A 278 15.44 -12.07 -3.73
C THR A 278 14.29 -11.09 -3.97
N VAL A 279 13.91 -10.91 -5.22
CA VAL A 279 12.76 -10.08 -5.61
C VAL A 279 11.47 -10.80 -5.24
N PHE A 280 11.32 -12.04 -5.69
CA PHE A 280 10.21 -12.89 -5.27
C PHE A 280 10.53 -14.37 -5.44
N SER A 281 9.71 -15.21 -4.79
CA SER A 281 9.68 -16.65 -5.04
C SER A 281 8.23 -17.16 -5.07
N ILE A 282 7.99 -18.21 -5.89
CA ILE A 282 6.66 -18.78 -6.05
C ILE A 282 6.68 -20.26 -6.36
N LEU A 283 5.83 -21.02 -5.67
CA LEU A 283 5.58 -22.43 -5.98
C LEU A 283 4.57 -22.56 -7.12
N PRO A 284 4.68 -23.56 -7.98
CA PRO A 284 3.65 -23.91 -8.95
C PRO A 284 2.28 -24.12 -8.29
N ASP A 285 1.21 -23.81 -9.03
CA ASP A 285 -0.19 -23.90 -8.58
C ASP A 285 -0.53 -23.01 -7.35
N SER A 286 0.38 -22.13 -6.95
CA SER A 286 0.16 -21.15 -5.87
C SER A 286 -0.34 -19.82 -6.41
N GLU A 287 -1.22 -19.18 -5.67
CA GLU A 287 -1.59 -17.77 -5.83
C GLU A 287 -0.85 -16.87 -4.83
N ASN A 288 -0.02 -17.47 -3.95
CA ASN A 288 0.73 -16.76 -2.93
C ASN A 288 2.19 -16.61 -3.34
N VAL A 289 2.64 -15.38 -3.43
CA VAL A 289 4.03 -15.02 -3.72
C VAL A 289 4.72 -14.62 -2.43
N LYS A 290 5.94 -15.11 -2.23
CA LYS A 290 6.84 -14.54 -1.23
C LYS A 290 7.74 -13.54 -1.95
N ALA A 291 7.59 -12.26 -1.64
CA ALA A 291 8.36 -11.20 -2.26
C ALA A 291 9.00 -10.32 -1.20
N SER A 292 10.23 -9.83 -1.44
CA SER A 292 10.93 -8.94 -0.51
C SER A 292 10.26 -7.56 -0.40
N ALA A 293 9.60 -7.12 -1.47
CA ALA A 293 8.94 -5.81 -1.55
C ALA A 293 7.41 -5.88 -1.55
N ALA A 294 6.83 -7.10 -1.56
CA ALA A 294 5.40 -7.31 -1.72
C ALA A 294 4.90 -8.53 -0.92
N ASP A 295 5.32 -8.65 0.34
CA ASP A 295 4.71 -9.61 1.26
C ASP A 295 3.21 -9.29 1.32
N GLY A 296 2.37 -10.25 0.93
CA GLY A 296 0.94 -10.07 0.78
C GLY A 296 0.44 -9.79 -0.65
N PHE A 297 1.32 -9.87 -1.66
CA PHE A 297 0.90 -9.75 -3.06
C PHE A 297 0.07 -10.97 -3.48
N HIS A 298 -1.21 -10.73 -3.77
CA HIS A 298 -2.09 -11.74 -4.36
C HIS A 298 -2.02 -11.68 -5.88
N LEU A 299 -1.78 -12.82 -6.51
CA LEU A 299 -1.84 -12.96 -7.95
C LEU A 299 -3.29 -12.88 -8.45
N SER A 300 -3.45 -12.40 -9.67
CA SER A 300 -4.72 -12.41 -10.39
C SER A 300 -5.16 -13.83 -10.79
N GLY A 301 -4.23 -14.77 -10.81
CA GLY A 301 -4.46 -16.18 -11.08
C GLY A 301 -3.25 -17.03 -10.66
N PRO A 302 -3.41 -18.36 -10.56
CA PRO A 302 -2.37 -19.24 -10.06
C PRO A 302 -1.13 -19.25 -10.97
N CYS A 303 0.04 -19.48 -10.36
CA CYS A 303 1.26 -19.80 -11.08
C CYS A 303 1.11 -21.13 -11.79
N LEU A 304 1.22 -21.14 -13.12
CA LEU A 304 1.03 -22.35 -13.94
C LEU A 304 2.36 -23.04 -14.24
N ILE A 305 2.33 -24.37 -14.38
CA ILE A 305 3.43 -25.13 -14.95
C ILE A 305 2.95 -25.90 -16.18
N ALA A 306 3.68 -25.79 -17.28
CA ALA A 306 3.42 -26.54 -18.51
C ALA A 306 4.74 -26.91 -19.18
N ASN A 307 4.89 -28.20 -19.51
CA ASN A 307 6.10 -28.73 -20.17
C ASN A 307 7.42 -28.34 -19.46
N GLY A 308 7.41 -28.29 -18.11
CA GLY A 308 8.58 -27.92 -17.31
C GLY A 308 8.87 -26.42 -17.28
N VAL A 309 8.02 -25.56 -17.86
CA VAL A 309 8.13 -24.10 -17.83
C VAL A 309 7.08 -23.54 -16.87
N THR A 310 7.48 -22.60 -16.05
CA THR A 310 6.61 -21.90 -15.08
C THR A 310 6.15 -20.56 -15.64
N TYR A 311 4.87 -20.29 -15.50
CA TYR A 311 4.19 -19.11 -16.07
C TYR A 311 3.49 -18.30 -15.00
N LEU A 312 3.50 -17.00 -15.14
CA LEU A 312 2.63 -16.06 -14.43
C LEU A 312 1.81 -15.24 -15.42
N GLU A 313 0.71 -14.68 -14.94
CA GLU A 313 -0.03 -13.67 -15.66
C GLU A 313 0.89 -12.46 -15.90
N ALA A 314 0.83 -11.87 -17.12
CA ALA A 314 1.81 -10.88 -17.57
C ALA A 314 1.82 -9.60 -16.72
N GLY A 315 0.65 -9.12 -16.31
CA GLY A 315 0.53 -7.97 -15.44
C GLY A 315 1.03 -8.25 -14.02
N ASP A 316 0.78 -9.47 -13.50
CA ASP A 316 1.30 -9.89 -12.20
C ASP A 316 2.83 -9.96 -12.20
N LEU A 317 3.40 -10.57 -13.24
CA LEU A 317 4.86 -10.66 -13.36
C LEU A 317 5.49 -9.27 -13.50
N ALA A 318 4.89 -8.39 -14.31
CA ALA A 318 5.36 -7.02 -14.45
C ALA A 318 5.38 -6.28 -13.11
N ARG A 319 4.30 -6.40 -12.32
CA ARG A 319 4.22 -5.79 -10.98
C ARG A 319 5.28 -6.32 -10.03
N LEU A 320 5.49 -7.64 -10.00
CA LEU A 320 6.52 -8.27 -9.17
C LEU A 320 7.94 -7.81 -9.54
N LEU A 321 8.18 -7.55 -10.82
CA LEU A 321 9.46 -7.02 -11.33
C LEU A 321 9.57 -5.48 -11.22
N GLY A 322 8.52 -4.81 -10.78
CA GLY A 322 8.48 -3.34 -10.77
C GLY A 322 8.45 -2.71 -12.16
N MET A 323 7.86 -3.40 -13.14
CA MET A 323 7.81 -2.99 -14.55
C MET A 323 6.42 -2.50 -14.96
N PHE A 324 6.36 -1.61 -15.95
CA PHE A 324 5.11 -1.24 -16.61
C PHE A 324 4.63 -2.38 -17.52
N TYR A 325 3.34 -2.69 -17.51
CA TYR A 325 2.70 -3.60 -18.46
C TYR A 325 1.74 -2.82 -19.35
N GLY A 326 2.02 -2.85 -20.66
CA GLY A 326 1.15 -2.31 -21.71
C GLY A 326 0.68 -3.45 -22.63
N GLY A 327 -0.56 -3.89 -22.41
CA GLY A 327 -1.19 -4.95 -23.20
C GLY A 327 -2.52 -4.52 -23.77
#